data_99fbf1e6738d1242ff08ffe167886d1b
#
_entry.id   99fbf1e6738d1242ff08ffe167886d1b
#
_cell.length_a   1.000
_cell.length_b   1.000
_cell.length_c   1.000
_cell.angle_alpha   90.00
_cell.angle_beta   90.00
_cell.angle_gamma   90.00
#
_symmetry.space_group_name_H-M   'P 1'
#
loop_
_entity.id
_entity.type
_entity.pdbx_description
1 polymer ?
#
loop_
_entity_poly.entity_id
_entity_poly.type
_entity_poly.pdbx_seq_one_letter_code
_entity_poly.pdbx_strand_id
1 'polypeptide(L)'
;MDINSLMPFLSGIGVGFIFTAIIFNATYKKGGGGPQRPDAVQLLSSLQEKGRLIDFLMEDIKDYDDAQVGAAVRNIHQDCRKLINEYFPMTPAIGAAEDSEFTVSEGFNPSHIKLTGNIGSKPPFKGTVRHGGWMVTEVKMPLRASNVDKNIVAPAEIEIA
;
A
#
# COMPACT_ATOMS: atom_id res chain seq x y z
N MET A 1 -1.82 51.94 -54.36
CA MET A 1 -2.24 50.94 -53.33
C MET A 1 -0.99 50.59 -52.55
N ASP A 2 -0.88 51.21 -51.40
CA ASP A 2 0.41 51.27 -50.66
C ASP A 2 0.63 49.99 -49.87
N ILE A 3 1.77 49.33 -50.14
CA ILE A 3 2.18 48.08 -49.52
C ILE A 3 2.39 48.19 -47.98
N ASN A 4 2.53 49.41 -47.46
CA ASN A 4 2.74 49.71 -46.05
C ASN A 4 1.47 49.67 -45.17
N SER A 5 0.28 49.51 -45.78
CA SER A 5 -0.96 49.43 -45.00
C SER A 5 -1.33 48.00 -44.55
N LEU A 6 -0.57 47.00 -45.00
CA LEU A 6 -0.80 45.58 -44.68
C LEU A 6 0.08 45.01 -43.53
N MET A 7 1.02 45.83 -43.04
CA MET A 7 1.95 45.37 -42.04
C MET A 7 1.44 45.24 -40.57
N PRO A 8 0.37 45.89 -40.12
CA PRO A 8 -0.07 45.69 -38.74
C PRO A 8 -0.88 44.40 -38.52
N PHE A 9 -1.30 43.69 -39.55
CA PHE A 9 -2.15 42.50 -39.39
C PHE A 9 -1.37 41.20 -39.18
N LEU A 10 -0.08 41.16 -39.57
CA LEU A 10 0.76 39.96 -39.44
C LEU A 10 1.49 39.84 -38.12
N SER A 11 1.63 40.96 -37.37
CA SER A 11 2.32 40.92 -36.07
C SER A 11 1.45 40.41 -34.90
N GLY A 12 0.12 40.48 -35.06
CA GLY A 12 -0.83 40.02 -34.02
C GLY A 12 -1.02 38.50 -33.97
N ILE A 13 -0.84 37.82 -35.10
CA ILE A 13 -1.08 36.37 -35.18
C ILE A 13 0.10 35.57 -34.61
N GLY A 14 1.32 36.08 -34.80
CA GLY A 14 2.52 35.39 -34.33
C GLY A 14 2.66 35.38 -32.81
N VAL A 15 2.30 36.46 -32.14
CA VAL A 15 2.39 36.58 -30.67
C VAL A 15 1.29 35.78 -29.98
N GLY A 16 0.10 35.72 -30.59
CA GLY A 16 -1.02 34.88 -30.06
C GLY A 16 -0.72 33.40 -30.08
N PHE A 17 -0.07 32.90 -31.16
CA PHE A 17 0.30 31.49 -31.26
C PHE A 17 1.43 31.08 -30.30
N ILE A 18 2.40 31.97 -30.06
CA ILE A 18 3.48 31.72 -29.11
C ILE A 18 2.95 31.71 -27.68
N PHE A 19 2.02 32.61 -27.33
CA PHE A 19 1.38 32.64 -26.03
C PHE A 19 0.48 31.44 -25.79
N THR A 20 -0.27 30.99 -26.79
CA THR A 20 -1.12 29.80 -26.69
C THR A 20 -0.27 28.53 -26.58
N ALA A 21 0.84 28.43 -27.29
CA ALA A 21 1.75 27.31 -27.19
C ALA A 21 2.48 27.28 -25.84
N ILE A 22 2.83 28.45 -25.27
CA ILE A 22 3.46 28.53 -23.94
C ILE A 22 2.47 28.18 -22.83
N ILE A 23 1.22 28.64 -22.93
CA ILE A 23 0.15 28.30 -21.97
C ILE A 23 -0.21 26.81 -22.07
N PHE A 24 -0.29 26.25 -23.29
CA PHE A 24 -0.57 24.83 -23.48
C PHE A 24 0.57 23.95 -22.96
N ASN A 25 1.82 24.36 -23.11
CA ASN A 25 2.98 23.64 -22.57
C ASN A 25 3.13 23.84 -21.05
N ALA A 26 2.67 24.95 -20.48
CA ALA A 26 2.69 25.20 -19.04
C ALA A 26 1.58 24.45 -18.31
N THR A 27 0.43 24.18 -18.95
CA THR A 27 -0.65 23.38 -18.37
C THR A 27 -0.44 21.88 -18.52
N TYR A 28 0.41 21.46 -19.47
CA TYR A 28 0.91 20.06 -19.57
C TYR A 28 2.14 19.81 -18.72
N LYS A 29 2.27 20.48 -17.59
CA LYS A 29 3.21 20.04 -16.58
C LYS A 29 2.70 18.69 -16.07
N LYS A 30 3.23 17.60 -16.65
CA LYS A 30 3.23 16.26 -16.06
C LYS A 30 3.27 16.43 -14.56
N GLY A 31 2.21 16.04 -13.87
CA GLY A 31 2.20 16.02 -12.42
C GLY A 31 3.50 15.35 -11.98
N GLY A 32 4.37 16.08 -11.31
CA GLY A 32 5.62 15.58 -10.79
C GLY A 32 5.26 14.41 -9.88
N GLY A 33 5.46 13.19 -10.38
CA GLY A 33 5.30 12.00 -9.58
C GLY A 33 6.33 12.08 -8.47
N GLY A 34 5.89 12.47 -7.27
CA GLY A 34 6.63 12.14 -6.07
C GLY A 34 6.89 10.64 -6.07
N PRO A 35 7.81 10.13 -5.24
CA PRO A 35 8.12 8.71 -5.21
C PRO A 35 6.80 7.93 -5.14
N GLN A 36 6.54 7.12 -6.17
CA GLN A 36 5.32 6.31 -6.22
C GLN A 36 5.38 5.38 -5.02
N ARG A 37 4.44 5.54 -4.11
CA ARG A 37 4.29 4.63 -2.98
C ARG A 37 3.47 3.44 -3.45
N PRO A 38 3.82 2.21 -3.04
CA PRO A 38 2.95 1.06 -3.22
C PRO A 38 1.56 1.36 -2.65
N ASP A 39 0.53 1.11 -3.42
CA ASP A 39 -0.84 1.32 -2.96
C ASP A 39 -1.46 0.04 -2.37
N ALA A 40 -2.59 0.17 -1.69
CA ALA A 40 -3.27 -0.97 -1.06
C ALA A 40 -3.73 -2.01 -2.08
N VAL A 41 -4.14 -1.59 -3.29
CA VAL A 41 -4.57 -2.51 -4.35
C VAL A 41 -3.38 -3.31 -4.87
N GLN A 42 -2.18 -2.72 -4.92
CA GLN A 42 -0.97 -3.45 -5.28
C GLN A 42 -0.61 -4.53 -4.25
N LEU A 43 -0.77 -4.24 -2.96
CA LEU A 43 -0.59 -5.26 -1.92
C LEU A 43 -1.59 -6.41 -2.08
N LEU A 44 -2.87 -6.10 -2.28
CA LEU A 44 -3.90 -7.11 -2.55
C LEU A 44 -3.58 -7.92 -3.81
N SER A 45 -3.12 -7.26 -4.87
CA SER A 45 -2.71 -7.91 -6.12
C SER A 45 -1.57 -8.91 -5.87
N SER A 46 -0.57 -8.51 -5.10
CA SER A 46 0.55 -9.40 -4.75
C SER A 46 0.12 -10.59 -3.89
N LEU A 47 -0.76 -10.38 -2.92
CA LEU A 47 -1.33 -11.45 -2.08
C LEU A 47 -2.21 -12.40 -2.89
N GLN A 48 -2.94 -11.90 -3.89
CA GLN A 48 -3.72 -12.71 -4.79
C GLN A 48 -2.82 -13.54 -5.73
N GLU A 49 -1.86 -12.88 -6.39
CA GLU A 49 -0.98 -13.53 -7.38
C GLU A 49 -0.13 -14.64 -6.76
N LYS A 50 0.43 -14.40 -5.57
CA LYS A 50 1.35 -15.33 -4.90
C LYS A 50 0.67 -16.30 -3.95
N GLY A 51 -0.38 -15.84 -3.27
CA GLY A 51 -1.00 -16.60 -2.18
C GLY A 51 -2.49 -16.92 -2.40
N ARG A 52 -3.09 -16.49 -3.50
CA ARG A 52 -4.52 -16.68 -3.82
C ARG A 52 -5.46 -16.27 -2.66
N LEU A 53 -5.02 -15.27 -1.88
CA LEU A 53 -5.73 -14.87 -0.66
C LEU A 53 -7.14 -14.38 -0.95
N ILE A 54 -7.32 -13.60 -2.01
CA ILE A 54 -8.62 -13.00 -2.33
C ILE A 54 -9.59 -14.07 -2.81
N ASP A 55 -9.14 -15.00 -3.65
CA ASP A 55 -9.98 -16.14 -4.07
C ASP A 55 -10.49 -16.92 -2.86
N PHE A 56 -9.58 -17.26 -1.92
CA PHE A 56 -9.96 -17.98 -0.71
C PHE A 56 -10.96 -17.21 0.16
N LEU A 57 -10.78 -15.89 0.33
CA LEU A 57 -11.67 -15.07 1.15
C LEU A 57 -13.05 -14.86 0.50
N MET A 58 -13.15 -14.95 -0.83
CA MET A 58 -14.39 -14.79 -1.57
C MET A 58 -15.12 -16.11 -1.82
N GLU A 59 -14.47 -17.25 -1.57
CA GLU A 59 -15.07 -18.58 -1.69
C GLU A 59 -16.07 -18.83 -0.55
N ASP A 60 -17.22 -19.42 -0.85
CA ASP A 60 -18.17 -19.92 0.17
C ASP A 60 -17.72 -21.30 0.67
N ILE A 61 -17.08 -21.32 1.82
CA ILE A 61 -16.48 -22.54 2.40
C ILE A 61 -17.43 -23.36 3.28
N LYS A 62 -18.73 -23.03 3.35
CA LYS A 62 -19.68 -23.69 4.27
C LYS A 62 -19.84 -25.18 4.04
N ASP A 63 -19.76 -25.59 2.78
CA ASP A 63 -19.99 -26.98 2.35
C ASP A 63 -18.70 -27.82 2.31
N TYR A 64 -17.54 -27.22 2.64
CA TYR A 64 -16.27 -27.93 2.69
C TYR A 64 -16.00 -28.53 4.07
N ASP A 65 -15.40 -29.70 4.11
CA ASP A 65 -14.98 -30.30 5.36
C ASP A 65 -13.70 -29.64 5.93
N ASP A 66 -13.46 -29.82 7.22
CA ASP A 66 -12.32 -29.21 7.92
C ASP A 66 -10.96 -29.64 7.34
N ALA A 67 -10.85 -30.84 6.78
CA ALA A 67 -9.62 -31.35 6.19
C ALA A 67 -9.30 -30.61 4.88
N GLN A 68 -10.33 -30.37 4.04
CA GLN A 68 -10.21 -29.63 2.79
C GLN A 68 -9.83 -28.17 3.08
N VAL A 69 -10.55 -27.50 3.98
CA VAL A 69 -10.24 -26.13 4.40
C VAL A 69 -8.84 -26.06 5.01
N GLY A 70 -8.49 -26.99 5.90
CA GLY A 70 -7.18 -27.04 6.54
C GLY A 70 -6.02 -27.23 5.54
N ALA A 71 -6.21 -28.01 4.48
CA ALA A 71 -5.21 -28.19 3.43
C ALA A 71 -5.00 -26.89 2.63
N ALA A 72 -6.09 -26.25 2.19
CA ALA A 72 -6.04 -24.99 1.45
C ALA A 72 -5.39 -23.86 2.28
N VAL A 73 -5.81 -23.71 3.53
CA VAL A 73 -5.30 -22.67 4.44
C VAL A 73 -3.79 -22.79 4.65
N ARG A 74 -3.24 -24.02 4.77
CA ARG A 74 -1.79 -24.18 4.95
C ARG A 74 -0.97 -23.65 3.79
N ASN A 75 -1.40 -23.88 2.56
CA ASN A 75 -0.73 -23.38 1.35
C ASN A 75 -0.80 -21.85 1.29
N ILE A 76 -2.00 -21.29 1.43
CA ILE A 76 -2.23 -19.84 1.42
C ILE A 76 -1.41 -19.16 2.52
N HIS A 77 -1.40 -19.73 3.73
CA HIS A 77 -0.61 -19.22 4.84
C HIS A 77 0.90 -19.19 4.52
N GLN A 78 1.45 -20.28 3.94
CA GLN A 78 2.87 -20.32 3.60
C GLN A 78 3.23 -19.25 2.57
N ASP A 79 2.45 -19.14 1.51
CA ASP A 79 2.73 -18.23 0.41
C ASP A 79 2.53 -16.76 0.83
N CYS A 80 1.43 -16.46 1.52
CA CYS A 80 1.20 -15.12 2.07
C CYS A 80 2.26 -14.73 3.11
N ARG A 81 2.66 -15.65 4.00
CA ARG A 81 3.72 -15.41 4.99
C ARG A 81 5.06 -15.11 4.33
N LYS A 82 5.42 -15.87 3.28
CA LYS A 82 6.65 -15.63 2.52
C LYS A 82 6.64 -14.24 1.90
N LEU A 83 5.55 -13.86 1.23
CA LEU A 83 5.40 -12.55 0.61
C LEU A 83 5.47 -11.42 1.63
N ILE A 84 4.75 -11.55 2.75
CA ILE A 84 4.75 -10.53 3.81
C ILE A 84 6.16 -10.34 4.39
N ASN A 85 6.89 -11.41 4.65
CA ASN A 85 8.26 -11.32 5.16
C ASN A 85 9.24 -10.72 4.15
N GLU A 86 9.03 -10.98 2.85
CA GLU A 86 9.83 -10.41 1.76
C GLU A 86 9.60 -8.90 1.61
N TYR A 87 8.33 -8.49 1.61
CA TYR A 87 7.96 -7.09 1.34
C TYR A 87 7.97 -6.21 2.59
N PHE A 88 7.74 -6.78 3.74
CA PHE A 88 7.61 -6.08 5.02
C PHE A 88 8.41 -6.80 6.12
N PRO A 89 9.75 -6.71 6.10
CA PRO A 89 10.52 -7.19 7.25
C PRO A 89 9.99 -6.59 8.55
N MET A 90 9.63 -7.45 9.50
CA MET A 90 9.01 -7.05 10.76
C MET A 90 9.83 -7.50 11.96
N THR A 91 9.75 -6.70 13.02
CA THR A 91 10.28 -7.00 14.34
C THR A 91 9.19 -6.82 15.39
N PRO A 92 9.31 -7.43 16.57
CA PRO A 92 8.44 -7.09 17.69
C PRO A 92 8.50 -5.60 18.02
N ALA A 93 7.36 -4.99 18.36
CA ALA A 93 7.31 -3.58 18.78
C ALA A 93 7.97 -3.37 20.14
N ILE A 94 7.98 -4.41 21.00
CA ILE A 94 8.72 -4.45 22.25
C ILE A 94 9.60 -5.73 22.31
N GLY A 95 10.79 -5.62 22.91
CA GLY A 95 11.74 -6.72 22.98
C GLY A 95 11.49 -7.72 24.10
N ALA A 96 10.33 -7.68 24.76
CA ALA A 96 9.99 -8.60 25.84
C ALA A 96 9.20 -9.81 25.31
N ALA A 97 9.45 -10.98 25.90
CA ALA A 97 8.75 -12.23 25.53
C ALA A 97 7.27 -12.19 25.97
N GLU A 98 6.40 -12.87 25.21
CA GLU A 98 5.01 -13.08 25.62
C GLU A 98 4.99 -13.84 26.98
N ASP A 99 3.98 -13.54 27.78
CA ASP A 99 3.77 -14.00 29.14
C ASP A 99 4.86 -13.61 30.17
N SER A 100 5.85 -12.79 29.78
CA SER A 100 6.81 -12.21 30.73
C SER A 100 6.26 -10.96 31.43
N GLU A 101 6.78 -10.65 32.61
CA GLU A 101 6.51 -9.37 33.27
C GLU A 101 7.21 -8.22 32.52
N PHE A 102 6.48 -7.12 32.39
CA PHE A 102 6.98 -5.92 31.75
C PHE A 102 6.56 -4.66 32.52
N THR A 103 7.49 -3.72 32.65
CA THR A 103 7.21 -2.44 33.29
C THR A 103 7.18 -1.34 32.23
N VAL A 104 6.02 -0.71 32.10
CA VAL A 104 5.80 0.44 31.22
C VAL A 104 6.11 1.71 31.98
N SER A 105 7.20 2.38 31.61
CA SER A 105 7.68 3.60 32.23
C SER A 105 6.83 4.81 31.83
N GLU A 106 6.99 5.90 32.57
CA GLU A 106 6.44 7.19 32.19
C GLU A 106 6.97 7.65 30.84
N GLY A 107 6.12 8.31 30.02
CA GLY A 107 6.50 8.77 28.68
C GLY A 107 6.53 7.69 27.60
N PHE A 108 6.03 6.49 27.85
CA PHE A 108 5.91 5.44 26.82
C PHE A 108 5.10 5.92 25.61
N ASN A 109 5.39 5.38 24.46
CA ASN A 109 4.65 5.71 23.23
C ASN A 109 3.38 4.84 23.12
N PRO A 110 2.16 5.44 23.18
CA PRO A 110 0.90 4.69 23.05
C PRO A 110 0.71 4.01 21.68
N SER A 111 1.45 4.41 20.66
CA SER A 111 1.45 3.72 19.37
C SER A 111 2.21 2.39 19.39
N HIS A 112 3.12 2.21 20.35
CA HIS A 112 3.90 0.98 20.50
C HIS A 112 3.31 0.06 21.57
N ILE A 113 2.67 0.60 22.61
CA ILE A 113 2.18 -0.16 23.77
C ILE A 113 0.73 0.20 24.03
N LYS A 114 -0.15 -0.78 23.94
CA LYS A 114 -1.55 -0.66 24.34
C LYS A 114 -1.73 -1.28 25.72
N LEU A 115 -2.10 -0.48 26.72
CA LEU A 115 -2.45 -0.97 28.04
C LEU A 115 -3.88 -1.51 28.05
N THR A 116 -4.11 -2.63 28.77
CA THR A 116 -5.43 -3.25 28.95
C THR A 116 -5.58 -3.75 30.39
N GLY A 117 -6.83 -3.95 30.83
CA GLY A 117 -7.14 -4.40 32.17
C GLY A 117 -7.28 -3.25 33.17
N ASN A 118 -6.99 -3.51 34.45
CA ASN A 118 -7.11 -2.52 35.52
C ASN A 118 -5.87 -1.62 35.55
N ILE A 119 -5.95 -0.53 34.80
CA ILE A 119 -4.85 0.43 34.66
C ILE A 119 -4.86 1.40 35.84
N GLY A 120 -3.77 1.40 36.61
CA GLY A 120 -3.56 2.36 37.71
C GLY A 120 -3.55 3.82 37.20
N SER A 121 -3.66 4.75 38.13
CA SER A 121 -3.78 6.20 37.79
C SER A 121 -2.46 6.83 37.31
N LYS A 122 -1.33 6.24 37.61
CA LYS A 122 0.00 6.79 37.30
C LYS A 122 1.02 5.70 36.94
N PRO A 123 1.94 5.96 36.01
CA PRO A 123 3.08 5.08 35.74
C PRO A 123 4.06 5.07 36.96
N PRO A 124 4.96 4.06 37.06
CA PRO A 124 5.11 2.98 36.10
C PRO A 124 4.00 1.92 36.20
N PHE A 125 3.56 1.38 35.03
CA PHE A 125 2.57 0.30 35.02
C PHE A 125 3.28 -1.04 34.92
N LYS A 126 2.95 -1.98 35.80
CA LYS A 126 3.47 -3.36 35.73
C LYS A 126 2.36 -4.29 35.22
N GLY A 127 2.73 -5.15 34.31
CA GLY A 127 1.81 -6.10 33.70
C GLY A 127 2.52 -7.24 32.99
N THR A 128 1.74 -8.12 32.40
CA THR A 128 2.21 -9.26 31.62
C THR A 128 2.06 -8.95 30.14
N VAL A 129 3.10 -9.20 29.36
CA VAL A 129 3.06 -9.07 27.90
C VAL A 129 2.13 -10.12 27.33
N ARG A 130 1.03 -9.71 26.71
CA ARG A 130 0.11 -10.63 26.03
C ARG A 130 0.43 -10.80 24.56
N HIS A 131 1.04 -9.79 23.95
CA HIS A 131 1.51 -9.82 22.57
C HIS A 131 2.61 -8.78 22.39
N GLY A 132 3.70 -9.14 21.74
CA GLY A 132 4.86 -8.27 21.53
C GLY A 132 4.65 -7.16 20.52
N GLY A 133 3.53 -7.17 19.81
CA GLY A 133 3.26 -6.24 18.70
C GLY A 133 4.16 -6.51 17.49
N TRP A 134 3.86 -5.82 16.38
CA TRP A 134 4.65 -5.91 15.15
C TRP A 134 5.00 -4.51 14.65
N MET A 135 6.24 -4.34 14.27
CA MET A 135 6.76 -3.11 13.66
C MET A 135 7.41 -3.45 12.32
N VAL A 136 6.94 -2.80 11.25
CA VAL A 136 7.57 -2.90 9.94
C VAL A 136 8.84 -2.04 9.95
N THR A 137 9.98 -2.65 9.63
CA THR A 137 11.27 -1.96 9.61
C THR A 137 11.58 -1.37 8.24
N GLU A 138 11.05 -1.98 7.18
CA GLU A 138 11.29 -1.57 5.81
C GLU A 138 10.10 -1.97 4.92
N VAL A 139 9.82 -1.20 3.87
CA VAL A 139 8.85 -1.55 2.82
C VAL A 139 9.62 -1.80 1.52
N LYS A 140 9.68 -3.07 1.09
CA LYS A 140 10.38 -3.53 -0.13
C LYS A 140 9.43 -3.85 -1.28
N MET A 141 8.18 -3.52 -1.13
CA MET A 141 7.17 -3.83 -2.13
C MET A 141 7.49 -3.17 -3.47
N PRO A 142 7.46 -3.89 -4.60
CA PRO A 142 7.72 -3.32 -5.91
C PRO A 142 6.65 -2.28 -6.28
N LEU A 143 7.04 -1.31 -7.09
CA LEU A 143 6.07 -0.36 -7.63
C LEU A 143 5.27 -1.00 -8.76
N ARG A 144 3.99 -0.66 -8.84
CA ARG A 144 3.13 -1.10 -9.94
C ARG A 144 3.57 -0.44 -11.24
N ALA A 145 3.57 -1.19 -12.33
CA ALA A 145 3.83 -0.65 -13.66
C ALA A 145 2.75 0.39 -14.04
N SER A 146 3.15 1.47 -14.68
CA SER A 146 2.27 2.61 -15.00
C SER A 146 1.17 2.29 -16.02
N ASN A 147 1.33 1.20 -16.77
CA ASN A 147 0.38 0.74 -17.79
C ASN A 147 -0.65 -0.28 -17.26
N VAL A 148 -0.63 -0.61 -15.97
CA VAL A 148 -1.60 -1.52 -15.35
C VAL A 148 -2.72 -0.70 -14.73
N ASP A 149 -3.97 -1.13 -14.94
CA ASP A 149 -5.12 -0.50 -14.29
C ASP A 149 -5.00 -0.65 -12.77
N LYS A 150 -5.10 0.47 -12.07
CA LYS A 150 -4.89 0.55 -10.62
C LYS A 150 -5.97 -0.16 -9.80
N ASN A 151 -7.13 -0.41 -10.39
CA ASN A 151 -8.26 -1.03 -9.71
C ASN A 151 -8.31 -2.54 -9.91
N ILE A 152 -7.48 -3.12 -10.78
CA ILE A 152 -7.45 -4.56 -11.02
C ILE A 152 -6.54 -5.23 -10.01
N VAL A 153 -7.08 -6.12 -9.21
CA VAL A 153 -6.34 -6.99 -8.27
C VAL A 153 -5.74 -8.17 -9.02
N ALA A 154 -6.54 -8.85 -9.83
CA ALA A 154 -6.11 -9.91 -10.75
C ALA A 154 -6.93 -9.83 -12.04
N PRO A 155 -6.34 -10.05 -13.22
CA PRO A 155 -7.09 -10.10 -14.46
C PRO A 155 -7.97 -11.35 -14.50
N ALA A 156 -9.05 -11.29 -15.29
CA ALA A 156 -9.82 -12.50 -15.64
C ALA A 156 -8.96 -13.42 -16.53
N GLU A 157 -9.01 -14.71 -16.27
CA GLU A 157 -8.35 -15.73 -17.06
C GLU A 157 -9.37 -16.35 -18.04
N ILE A 158 -9.04 -16.37 -19.33
CA ILE A 158 -9.89 -16.93 -20.39
C ILE A 158 -9.05 -17.91 -21.20
N GLU A 159 -9.44 -19.18 -21.15
CA GLU A 159 -8.85 -20.21 -22.01
C GLU A 159 -9.53 -20.17 -23.39
N ILE A 160 -8.70 -20.11 -24.43
CA ILE A 160 -9.15 -20.11 -25.83
C ILE A 160 -8.88 -21.50 -26.39
N ALA A 161 -9.93 -22.15 -26.88
CA ALA A 161 -9.86 -23.47 -27.51
C ALA A 161 -9.39 -23.40 -28.98
#